data_216b8cbc825f47b528aded8b707c3116
#
_entry.id   216b8cbc825f47b528aded8b707c3116
#
_cell.length_a   1.000
_cell.length_b   1.000
_cell.length_c   1.000
_cell.angle_alpha   90.00
_cell.angle_beta   90.00
_cell.angle_gamma   90.00
#
_symmetry.space_group_name_H-M   'P 1'
#
loop_
_entity.id
_entity.type
_entity.pdbx_description
1 polymer ?
#
loop_
_entity_poly.entity_id
_entity_poly.type
_entity_poly.pdbx_seq_one_letter_code
_entity_poly.pdbx_strand_id
1 'polypeptide(L)'
;SNVAISVYDLTAGKPLYGYQADKLSRPASTMKLLTTITALSRPEADEPFRTEVWYQGTIERDTLQGNMYVIGGYDPEFDEEALDSLVATVARFPFSVIKGKVYGDVSMKDSLYWGSGWLWDDTPYSFQPYLSPLMLNKGVVKVTATPGERGDSARLECTPASSYYTLTNKTQSRTPSAGRFRVSRDWLVNGNNITVTGNVDARRAGTVNIFSSQDFFMHTFMERLQARGIRCIPAAEAEVSYLFGEFRQDSLSVRMASYETSVQDVVKQIMKESD
;
A
#
# COMPACT_ATOMS: atom_id res chain seq x y z
N SER A 1 -37.77 -1.17 -12.28
CA SER A 1 -36.71 -1.46 -11.33
C SER A 1 -35.82 -2.56 -11.89
N ASN A 2 -34.51 -2.40 -11.76
CA ASN A 2 -33.54 -3.42 -12.18
C ASN A 2 -33.28 -4.39 -11.01
N VAL A 3 -34.26 -5.26 -10.74
CA VAL A 3 -34.15 -6.28 -9.70
C VAL A 3 -34.15 -7.64 -10.38
N ALA A 4 -33.21 -8.51 -10.02
CA ALA A 4 -33.21 -9.94 -10.33
C ALA A 4 -33.15 -10.71 -9.00
N ILE A 5 -33.90 -11.78 -8.86
CA ILE A 5 -33.93 -12.61 -7.65
C ILE A 5 -33.79 -14.06 -8.07
N SER A 6 -32.94 -14.80 -7.39
CA SER A 6 -32.82 -16.25 -7.48
C SER A 6 -32.74 -16.82 -6.07
N VAL A 7 -33.64 -17.76 -5.76
CA VAL A 7 -33.64 -18.48 -4.49
C VAL A 7 -33.42 -19.96 -4.77
N TYR A 8 -32.43 -20.54 -4.15
CA TYR A 8 -32.00 -21.92 -4.37
C TYR A 8 -31.97 -22.69 -3.04
N ASP A 9 -32.53 -23.88 -3.01
CA ASP A 9 -32.45 -24.78 -1.88
C ASP A 9 -31.17 -25.60 -2.01
N LEU A 10 -30.18 -25.29 -1.16
CA LEU A 10 -28.89 -25.99 -1.17
C LEU A 10 -29.00 -27.45 -0.69
N THR A 11 -29.97 -27.75 0.18
CA THR A 11 -30.16 -29.10 0.70
C THR A 11 -30.83 -30.00 -0.34
N ALA A 12 -31.87 -29.49 -0.98
CA ALA A 12 -32.61 -30.22 -2.02
C ALA A 12 -31.94 -30.11 -3.42
N GLY A 13 -30.93 -29.27 -3.57
CA GLY A 13 -30.23 -29.07 -4.84
C GLY A 13 -31.10 -28.52 -5.96
N LYS A 14 -32.10 -27.69 -5.65
CA LYS A 14 -33.06 -27.18 -6.64
C LYS A 14 -33.46 -25.71 -6.47
N PRO A 15 -33.79 -25.01 -7.57
CA PRO A 15 -34.34 -23.66 -7.47
C PRO A 15 -35.73 -23.66 -6.82
N LEU A 16 -35.99 -22.68 -5.95
CA LEU A 16 -37.29 -22.45 -5.31
C LEU A 16 -38.06 -21.31 -5.94
N TYR A 17 -37.34 -20.26 -6.35
CA TYR A 17 -37.97 -19.05 -6.92
C TYR A 17 -36.99 -18.34 -7.84
N GLY A 18 -37.48 -17.77 -8.92
CA GLY A 18 -36.73 -16.94 -9.85
C GLY A 18 -37.60 -15.75 -10.33
N TYR A 19 -37.02 -14.57 -10.28
CA TYR A 19 -37.60 -13.36 -10.89
C TYR A 19 -36.51 -12.67 -11.69
N GLN A 20 -36.67 -12.59 -13.01
CA GLN A 20 -35.66 -12.04 -13.93
C GLN A 20 -34.24 -12.63 -13.67
N ALA A 21 -34.17 -13.89 -13.27
CA ALA A 21 -32.88 -14.53 -12.85
C ALA A 21 -31.85 -14.62 -14.00
N ASP A 22 -32.33 -14.69 -15.25
CA ASP A 22 -31.49 -14.73 -16.46
C ASP A 22 -31.14 -13.34 -16.99
N LYS A 23 -31.57 -12.27 -16.33
CA LYS A 23 -31.27 -10.91 -16.76
C LYS A 23 -29.83 -10.55 -16.43
N LEU A 24 -29.11 -10.05 -17.42
CA LEU A 24 -27.76 -9.52 -17.20
C LEU A 24 -27.81 -8.32 -16.25
N SER A 25 -27.05 -8.40 -15.18
CA SER A 25 -26.93 -7.37 -14.16
C SER A 25 -25.45 -7.10 -13.88
N ARG A 26 -25.13 -5.87 -13.47
CA ARG A 26 -23.77 -5.53 -13.01
C ARG A 26 -23.53 -6.18 -11.65
N PRO A 27 -22.53 -7.05 -11.51
CA PRO A 27 -22.29 -7.78 -10.25
C PRO A 27 -21.76 -6.88 -9.13
N ALA A 28 -21.13 -5.75 -9.46
CA ALA A 28 -20.45 -4.88 -8.49
C ALA A 28 -19.58 -5.71 -7.52
N SER A 29 -19.61 -5.43 -6.22
CA SER A 29 -18.81 -6.15 -5.20
C SER A 29 -19.14 -7.63 -5.04
N THR A 30 -20.24 -8.13 -5.60
CA THR A 30 -20.53 -9.58 -5.59
C THR A 30 -19.53 -10.37 -6.46
N MET A 31 -18.82 -9.69 -7.38
CA MET A 31 -17.73 -10.28 -8.16
C MET A 31 -16.57 -10.78 -7.27
N LYS A 32 -16.40 -10.17 -6.09
CA LYS A 32 -15.39 -10.60 -5.09
C LYS A 32 -15.61 -12.05 -4.64
N LEU A 33 -16.85 -12.55 -4.63
CA LEU A 33 -17.13 -13.95 -4.33
C LEU A 33 -16.43 -14.89 -5.30
N LEU A 34 -16.51 -14.61 -6.61
CA LEU A 34 -15.85 -15.44 -7.62
C LEU A 34 -14.34 -15.37 -7.50
N THR A 35 -13.80 -14.18 -7.30
CA THR A 35 -12.36 -13.97 -7.11
C THR A 35 -11.84 -14.72 -5.88
N THR A 36 -12.52 -14.60 -4.74
CA THR A 36 -12.09 -15.23 -3.48
C THR A 36 -12.27 -16.75 -3.50
N ILE A 37 -13.38 -17.26 -4.07
CA ILE A 37 -13.57 -18.70 -4.26
C ILE A 37 -12.47 -19.27 -5.16
N THR A 38 -12.16 -18.59 -6.26
CA THR A 38 -11.09 -19.01 -7.17
C THR A 38 -9.74 -19.02 -6.46
N ALA A 39 -9.40 -17.95 -5.70
CA ALA A 39 -8.16 -17.89 -4.95
C ALA A 39 -8.04 -19.04 -3.94
N LEU A 40 -9.09 -19.28 -3.15
CA LEU A 40 -9.09 -20.35 -2.13
C LEU A 40 -9.13 -21.77 -2.72
N SER A 41 -9.54 -21.95 -3.97
CA SER A 41 -9.55 -23.25 -4.65
C SER A 41 -8.24 -23.61 -5.35
N ARG A 42 -7.27 -22.69 -5.37
CA ARG A 42 -5.96 -22.92 -6.01
C ARG A 42 -5.02 -23.63 -5.04
N PRO A 43 -4.09 -24.46 -5.54
CA PRO A 43 -3.05 -25.07 -4.70
C PRO A 43 -2.21 -24.03 -3.92
N GLU A 44 -2.00 -22.86 -4.53
CA GLU A 44 -1.22 -21.75 -3.97
C GLU A 44 -1.97 -20.98 -2.85
N ALA A 45 -3.22 -21.39 -2.52
CA ALA A 45 -4.00 -20.74 -1.44
C ALA A 45 -3.35 -20.85 -0.04
N ASP A 46 -2.47 -21.82 0.15
CA ASP A 46 -1.70 -21.97 1.39
C ASP A 46 -0.38 -21.19 1.40
N GLU A 47 0.04 -20.64 0.25
CA GLU A 47 1.23 -19.81 0.16
C GLU A 47 0.90 -18.38 0.57
N PRO A 48 1.59 -17.79 1.58
CA PRO A 48 1.33 -16.44 2.01
C PRO A 48 1.87 -15.42 1.00
N PHE A 49 1.27 -14.23 1.01
CA PHE A 49 1.92 -13.05 0.46
C PHE A 49 3.15 -12.76 1.31
N ARG A 50 4.31 -12.57 0.68
CA ARG A 50 5.58 -12.47 1.41
C ARG A 50 6.42 -11.31 0.92
N THR A 51 6.73 -10.37 1.81
CA THR A 51 7.72 -9.31 1.57
C THR A 51 8.99 -9.66 2.31
N GLU A 52 10.12 -9.69 1.61
CA GLU A 52 11.40 -10.14 2.17
C GLU A 52 12.48 -9.08 2.04
N VAL A 53 13.44 -9.08 2.98
CA VAL A 53 14.68 -8.32 2.88
C VAL A 53 15.86 -9.26 2.90
N TRP A 54 16.72 -9.11 1.91
CA TRP A 54 17.94 -9.89 1.73
C TRP A 54 19.15 -8.97 1.61
N TYR A 55 20.33 -9.49 1.94
CA TYR A 55 21.57 -8.89 1.47
C TYR A 55 22.39 -9.90 0.66
N GLN A 56 23.25 -9.37 -0.22
CA GLN A 56 24.25 -10.11 -0.98
C GLN A 56 25.59 -9.46 -0.74
N GLY A 57 26.50 -10.19 -0.10
CA GLY A 57 27.82 -9.70 0.23
C GLY A 57 28.36 -10.26 1.54
N THR A 58 29.32 -9.57 2.12
CA THR A 58 29.95 -9.92 3.39
C THR A 58 29.81 -8.79 4.40
N ILE A 59 29.70 -9.15 5.68
CA ILE A 59 29.69 -8.15 6.76
C ILE A 59 31.10 -8.09 7.34
N GLU A 60 31.74 -6.93 7.24
CA GLU A 60 33.04 -6.65 7.80
C GLU A 60 32.90 -5.58 8.88
N ARG A 61 33.15 -5.96 10.13
CA ARG A 61 32.90 -5.14 11.32
C ARG A 61 31.43 -4.72 11.38
N ASP A 62 31.14 -3.41 11.16
CA ASP A 62 29.79 -2.82 11.16
C ASP A 62 29.29 -2.44 9.75
N THR A 63 29.95 -2.95 8.71
CA THR A 63 29.69 -2.57 7.31
C THR A 63 29.32 -3.77 6.47
N LEU A 64 28.18 -3.71 5.80
CA LEU A 64 27.80 -4.62 4.72
C LEU A 64 28.56 -4.20 3.45
N GLN A 65 29.53 -5.03 3.02
CA GLN A 65 30.20 -4.94 1.73
C GLN A 65 29.36 -5.65 0.68
N GLY A 66 28.33 -4.99 0.15
CA GLY A 66 27.37 -5.61 -0.76
C GLY A 66 26.06 -4.84 -0.85
N ASN A 67 25.08 -5.44 -1.50
CA ASN A 67 23.79 -4.84 -1.76
C ASN A 67 22.72 -5.38 -0.81
N MET A 68 21.66 -4.59 -0.61
CA MET A 68 20.42 -5.00 0.05
C MET A 68 19.30 -5.06 -0.98
N TYR A 69 18.40 -6.00 -0.82
CA TYR A 69 17.22 -6.19 -1.67
C TYR A 69 15.96 -6.27 -0.83
N VAL A 70 14.93 -5.52 -1.22
CA VAL A 70 13.58 -5.59 -0.68
C VAL A 70 12.70 -6.19 -1.76
N ILE A 71 12.24 -7.42 -1.53
CA ILE A 71 11.49 -8.20 -2.52
C ILE A 71 10.01 -8.08 -2.21
N GLY A 72 9.25 -7.54 -3.17
CA GLY A 72 7.81 -7.34 -3.04
C GLY A 72 7.02 -8.62 -3.25
N GLY A 73 6.10 -8.91 -2.34
CA GLY A 73 5.21 -10.07 -2.38
C GLY A 73 3.79 -9.78 -2.79
N TYR A 74 3.48 -8.57 -3.24
CA TYR A 74 2.13 -8.17 -3.62
C TYR A 74 1.11 -8.25 -2.46
N ASP A 75 1.58 -8.06 -1.22
CA ASP A 75 0.76 -8.13 -0.01
C ASP A 75 -0.16 -6.88 0.11
N PRO A 76 -1.48 -7.01 -0.05
CA PRO A 76 -2.39 -5.88 0.03
C PRO A 76 -2.62 -5.39 1.47
N GLU A 77 -2.24 -6.18 2.48
CA GLU A 77 -2.40 -5.82 3.89
C GLU A 77 -1.09 -5.33 4.53
N PHE A 78 -0.03 -5.14 3.72
CA PHE A 78 1.25 -4.62 4.21
C PHE A 78 1.13 -3.14 4.58
N ASP A 79 1.08 -2.86 5.87
CA ASP A 79 0.88 -1.53 6.44
C ASP A 79 2.16 -0.96 7.11
N GLU A 80 2.01 0.17 7.79
CA GLU A 80 3.10 0.85 8.50
C GLU A 80 3.66 -0.01 9.65
N GLU A 81 2.83 -0.78 10.35
CA GLU A 81 3.28 -1.67 11.43
C GLU A 81 4.10 -2.83 10.87
N ALA A 82 3.67 -3.39 9.75
CA ALA A 82 4.42 -4.41 9.02
C ALA A 82 5.79 -3.89 8.57
N LEU A 83 5.83 -2.68 8.01
CA LEU A 83 7.08 -2.02 7.62
C LEU A 83 8.01 -1.82 8.80
N ASP A 84 7.52 -1.29 9.91
CA ASP A 84 8.30 -1.02 11.10
C ASP A 84 8.83 -2.31 11.73
N SER A 85 8.06 -3.40 11.70
CA SER A 85 8.46 -4.74 12.14
C SER A 85 9.57 -5.32 11.26
N LEU A 86 9.41 -5.19 9.93
CA LEU A 86 10.40 -5.64 8.95
C LEU A 86 11.74 -4.91 9.15
N VAL A 87 11.70 -3.57 9.23
CA VAL A 87 12.87 -2.73 9.46
C VAL A 87 13.52 -3.01 10.83
N ALA A 88 12.72 -3.21 11.89
CA ALA A 88 13.24 -3.56 13.20
C ALA A 88 14.01 -4.88 13.19
N THR A 89 13.57 -5.85 12.37
CA THR A 89 14.26 -7.12 12.21
C THR A 89 15.57 -6.95 11.45
N VAL A 90 15.58 -6.17 10.38
CA VAL A 90 16.80 -5.79 9.63
C VAL A 90 17.82 -5.11 10.54
N ALA A 91 17.37 -4.20 11.40
CA ALA A 91 18.24 -3.44 12.31
C ALA A 91 18.91 -4.28 13.43
N ARG A 92 18.58 -5.56 13.55
CA ARG A 92 19.29 -6.49 14.47
C ARG A 92 20.57 -7.06 13.87
N PHE A 93 20.77 -6.90 12.57
CA PHE A 93 21.99 -7.37 11.93
C PHE A 93 23.21 -6.51 12.32
N PRO A 94 24.41 -7.09 12.39
CA PRO A 94 25.56 -6.43 12.96
C PRO A 94 26.25 -5.48 11.97
N PHE A 95 25.48 -4.56 11.37
CA PHE A 95 26.03 -3.49 10.55
C PHE A 95 25.17 -2.22 10.67
N SER A 96 25.82 -1.08 10.58
CA SER A 96 25.18 0.24 10.51
C SER A 96 25.44 0.95 9.18
N VAL A 97 26.29 0.37 8.35
CA VAL A 97 26.67 0.93 7.05
C VAL A 97 26.46 -0.11 5.95
N ILE A 98 25.85 0.32 4.87
CA ILE A 98 25.74 -0.44 3.61
C ILE A 98 26.65 0.23 2.60
N LYS A 99 27.75 -0.46 2.24
CA LYS A 99 28.67 -0.03 1.17
C LYS A 99 28.30 -0.74 -0.12
N GLY A 100 27.21 -0.28 -0.71
CA GLY A 100 26.59 -0.83 -1.89
C GLY A 100 25.28 -0.12 -2.16
N LYS A 101 24.35 -0.81 -2.80
CA LYS A 101 23.06 -0.25 -3.19
C LYS A 101 21.91 -0.99 -2.50
N VAL A 102 20.78 -0.30 -2.33
CA VAL A 102 19.52 -0.90 -1.93
C VAL A 102 18.62 -0.98 -3.14
N TYR A 103 18.08 -2.16 -3.38
CA TYR A 103 17.19 -2.44 -4.49
C TYR A 103 15.79 -2.82 -4.01
N GLY A 104 14.77 -2.27 -4.68
CA GLY A 104 13.42 -2.80 -4.63
C GLY A 104 13.21 -3.79 -5.77
N ASP A 105 12.79 -5.00 -5.46
CA ASP A 105 12.44 -6.00 -6.46
C ASP A 105 10.92 -6.02 -6.66
N VAL A 106 10.51 -5.63 -7.87
CA VAL A 106 9.12 -5.61 -8.32
C VAL A 106 8.91 -6.51 -9.55
N SER A 107 9.84 -7.42 -9.81
CA SER A 107 9.86 -8.28 -11.00
C SER A 107 8.69 -9.27 -11.08
N MET A 108 8.00 -9.51 -9.96
CA MET A 108 6.79 -10.35 -9.91
C MET A 108 5.67 -9.84 -10.81
N LYS A 109 5.68 -8.57 -11.20
CA LYS A 109 4.64 -7.93 -12.01
C LYS A 109 5.25 -7.16 -13.19
N ASP A 110 4.46 -7.05 -14.27
CA ASP A 110 4.74 -6.12 -15.37
C ASP A 110 4.74 -4.65 -14.91
N SER A 111 5.14 -3.74 -15.79
CA SER A 111 5.19 -2.31 -15.50
C SER A 111 3.84 -1.59 -15.55
N LEU A 112 2.74 -2.31 -15.77
CA LEU A 112 1.41 -1.72 -15.84
C LEU A 112 0.84 -1.53 -14.43
N TYR A 113 0.53 -0.29 -14.07
CA TYR A 113 -0.07 0.01 -12.77
C TYR A 113 -1.52 -0.45 -12.66
N TRP A 114 -2.27 -0.48 -13.76
CA TRP A 114 -3.71 -0.72 -13.76
C TRP A 114 -4.12 -1.79 -14.76
N GLY A 115 -5.21 -2.47 -14.44
CA GLY A 115 -5.83 -3.43 -15.32
C GLY A 115 -6.59 -2.76 -16.48
N SER A 116 -6.90 -3.55 -17.50
CA SER A 116 -7.74 -3.09 -18.61
C SER A 116 -9.12 -2.66 -18.10
N GLY A 117 -9.60 -1.52 -18.59
CA GLY A 117 -10.92 -0.97 -18.22
C GLY A 117 -10.94 -0.09 -16.96
N TRP A 118 -9.81 0.12 -16.30
CA TRP A 118 -9.70 1.12 -15.24
C TRP A 118 -9.72 2.52 -15.85
N LEU A 119 -10.43 3.45 -15.21
CA LEU A 119 -10.63 4.80 -15.75
C LEU A 119 -9.56 5.75 -15.21
N TRP A 120 -9.02 6.57 -16.09
CA TRP A 120 -8.00 7.56 -15.74
C TRP A 120 -8.47 8.57 -14.70
N ASP A 121 -9.75 8.97 -14.74
CA ASP A 121 -10.34 9.96 -13.85
C ASP A 121 -10.77 9.41 -12.47
N ASP A 122 -10.60 8.11 -12.23
CA ASP A 122 -10.72 7.52 -10.89
C ASP A 122 -9.51 7.81 -10.00
N THR A 123 -8.45 8.36 -10.55
CA THR A 123 -7.36 8.96 -9.79
C THR A 123 -7.77 10.38 -9.34
N PRO A 124 -7.56 10.80 -8.07
CA PRO A 124 -6.66 10.26 -7.02
C PRO A 124 -7.34 9.40 -5.94
N TYR A 125 -8.42 8.73 -6.24
CA TYR A 125 -9.16 7.98 -5.24
C TYR A 125 -8.41 6.73 -4.75
N SER A 126 -8.62 6.39 -3.47
CA SER A 126 -7.95 5.27 -2.81
C SER A 126 -8.29 3.89 -3.41
N PHE A 127 -9.42 3.76 -4.08
CA PHE A 127 -9.82 2.53 -4.76
C PHE A 127 -9.12 2.29 -6.10
N GLN A 128 -8.29 3.24 -6.56
CA GLN A 128 -7.44 3.10 -7.76
C GLN A 128 -5.97 3.29 -7.40
N PRO A 129 -5.35 2.38 -6.63
CA PRO A 129 -3.94 2.47 -6.31
C PRO A 129 -3.06 2.19 -7.55
N TYR A 130 -1.82 2.63 -7.49
CA TYR A 130 -0.78 2.23 -8.45
C TYR A 130 -0.25 0.85 -8.05
N LEU A 131 -0.76 -0.20 -8.69
CA LEU A 131 -0.46 -1.58 -8.33
C LEU A 131 1.02 -1.92 -8.50
N SER A 132 1.64 -2.45 -7.45
CA SER A 132 3.03 -2.90 -7.45
C SER A 132 3.22 -4.04 -6.45
N PRO A 133 4.19 -4.95 -6.64
CA PRO A 133 4.58 -5.92 -5.63
C PRO A 133 5.05 -5.29 -4.31
N LEU A 134 5.60 -4.08 -4.36
CA LEU A 134 5.92 -3.27 -3.19
C LEU A 134 4.85 -2.18 -3.01
N MET A 135 3.91 -2.43 -2.12
CA MET A 135 2.84 -1.49 -1.76
C MET A 135 2.78 -1.31 -0.25
N LEU A 136 2.86 -0.07 0.21
CA LEU A 136 2.67 0.29 1.61
C LEU A 136 1.26 0.85 1.78
N ASN A 137 0.49 0.31 2.74
CA ASN A 137 -0.86 0.76 3.06
C ASN A 137 -1.76 0.88 1.81
N LYS A 138 -1.71 -0.15 0.93
CA LYS A 138 -2.45 -0.20 -0.35
C LYS A 138 -2.12 0.93 -1.33
N GLY A 139 -0.93 1.54 -1.22
CA GLY A 139 -0.54 2.71 -2.01
C GLY A 139 -1.36 3.97 -1.69
N VAL A 140 -1.82 4.10 -0.45
CA VAL A 140 -2.75 5.14 0.00
C VAL A 140 -2.23 5.84 1.24
N VAL A 141 -2.43 7.16 1.30
CA VAL A 141 -2.23 7.95 2.52
C VAL A 141 -3.57 8.35 3.10
N LYS A 142 -3.77 8.06 4.37
CA LYS A 142 -4.91 8.52 5.17
C LYS A 142 -4.52 9.82 5.86
N VAL A 143 -5.30 10.87 5.64
CA VAL A 143 -5.16 12.16 6.31
C VAL A 143 -6.26 12.31 7.34
N THR A 144 -5.88 12.49 8.60
CA THR A 144 -6.80 12.78 9.69
C THR A 144 -6.68 14.28 10.06
N ALA A 145 -7.80 14.97 10.10
CA ALA A 145 -7.90 16.38 10.46
C ALA A 145 -8.64 16.53 11.80
N THR A 146 -8.01 17.21 12.75
CA THR A 146 -8.58 17.54 14.07
C THR A 146 -8.79 19.04 14.14
N PRO A 147 -10.03 19.54 14.43
CA PRO A 147 -10.29 20.96 14.46
C PRO A 147 -9.58 21.65 15.62
N GLY A 148 -9.10 22.86 15.38
CA GLY A 148 -8.64 23.83 16.37
C GLY A 148 -9.73 24.83 16.76
N GLU A 149 -9.31 26.08 17.04
CA GLU A 149 -10.23 27.19 17.24
C GLU A 149 -10.91 27.59 15.94
N ARG A 150 -12.02 28.30 16.04
CA ARG A 150 -12.79 28.73 14.88
C ARG A 150 -11.96 29.63 13.97
N GLY A 151 -11.86 29.24 12.70
CA GLY A 151 -11.10 29.98 11.68
C GLY A 151 -9.67 29.49 11.50
N ASP A 152 -9.10 28.81 12.50
CA ASP A 152 -7.75 28.26 12.39
C ASP A 152 -7.70 27.06 11.44
N SER A 153 -6.51 26.80 10.91
CA SER A 153 -6.25 25.55 10.19
C SER A 153 -6.38 24.36 11.14
N ALA A 154 -7.00 23.28 10.69
CA ALA A 154 -7.05 22.04 11.45
C ALA A 154 -5.65 21.41 11.57
N ARG A 155 -5.40 20.67 12.66
CA ARG A 155 -4.21 19.85 12.78
C ARG A 155 -4.36 18.61 11.90
N LEU A 156 -3.37 18.37 11.05
CA LEU A 156 -3.35 17.23 10.14
C LEU A 156 -2.34 16.20 10.58
N GLU A 157 -2.73 14.94 10.49
CA GLU A 157 -1.89 13.76 10.72
C GLU A 157 -2.03 12.83 9.51
N CYS A 158 -0.91 12.34 8.98
CA CYS A 158 -0.88 11.45 7.83
C CYS A 158 -0.35 10.07 8.21
N THR A 159 -0.98 9.01 7.69
CA THR A 159 -0.58 7.63 7.90
C THR A 159 -0.58 6.90 6.54
N PRO A 160 0.52 6.24 6.14
CA PRO A 160 1.85 6.24 6.77
C PRO A 160 2.53 7.62 6.71
N ALA A 161 3.34 7.94 7.75
CA ALA A 161 4.18 9.14 7.74
C ALA A 161 5.40 8.92 6.86
N SER A 162 5.66 9.84 5.92
CA SER A 162 6.83 9.79 5.02
C SER A 162 7.11 11.16 4.41
N SER A 163 8.36 11.43 4.07
CA SER A 163 8.74 12.62 3.30
C SER A 163 8.55 12.44 1.79
N TYR A 164 8.07 11.28 1.33
CA TYR A 164 7.80 11.03 -0.08
C TYR A 164 6.71 11.93 -0.66
N TYR A 165 5.82 12.42 0.16
CA TYR A 165 4.77 13.37 -0.20
C TYR A 165 4.87 14.66 0.61
N THR A 166 4.31 15.74 0.07
CA THR A 166 4.17 17.02 0.79
C THR A 166 2.71 17.27 1.15
N LEU A 167 2.47 18.13 2.13
CA LEU A 167 1.14 18.43 2.64
C LEU A 167 0.85 19.93 2.58
N THR A 168 -0.22 20.28 1.85
CA THR A 168 -0.75 21.66 1.81
C THR A 168 -2.07 21.71 2.58
N ASN A 169 -2.05 22.41 3.71
CA ASN A 169 -3.23 22.58 4.57
C ASN A 169 -3.96 23.88 4.25
N LYS A 170 -5.16 23.77 3.69
CA LYS A 170 -6.10 24.87 3.40
C LYS A 170 -7.44 24.67 4.12
N THR A 171 -7.44 23.95 5.25
CA THR A 171 -8.64 23.73 6.05
C THR A 171 -8.94 24.96 6.92
N GLN A 172 -10.21 25.07 7.33
CA GLN A 172 -10.63 26.01 8.37
C GLN A 172 -11.48 25.28 9.40
N SER A 173 -11.11 25.43 10.67
CA SER A 173 -11.84 24.79 11.76
C SER A 173 -13.15 25.53 12.04
N ARG A 174 -14.25 24.76 12.16
CA ARG A 174 -15.57 25.26 12.58
C ARG A 174 -16.07 26.46 11.76
N THR A 175 -15.74 26.47 10.46
CA THR A 175 -16.05 27.53 9.52
C THR A 175 -16.82 26.96 8.33
N PRO A 176 -18.16 26.84 8.40
CA PRO A 176 -18.98 26.23 7.35
C PRO A 176 -18.80 26.84 5.96
N SER A 177 -18.48 28.15 5.88
CA SER A 177 -18.23 28.87 4.63
C SER A 177 -16.97 28.39 3.90
N ALA A 178 -16.05 27.67 4.58
CA ALA A 178 -14.89 27.04 3.94
C ALA A 178 -15.26 25.85 3.03
N GLY A 179 -16.53 25.45 3.04
CA GLY A 179 -17.03 24.39 2.19
C GLY A 179 -16.75 22.99 2.74
N ARG A 180 -16.89 22.00 1.88
CA ARG A 180 -16.78 20.58 2.24
C ARG A 180 -15.34 20.15 2.47
N PHE A 181 -15.08 19.35 3.52
CA PHE A 181 -13.78 18.71 3.73
C PHE A 181 -13.42 17.81 2.55
N ARG A 182 -12.21 17.98 2.01
CA ARG A 182 -11.69 17.19 0.90
C ARG A 182 -10.20 16.97 1.06
N VAL A 183 -9.76 15.79 0.65
CA VAL A 183 -8.35 15.41 0.50
C VAL A 183 -8.12 15.08 -0.97
N SER A 184 -7.09 15.63 -1.58
CA SER A 184 -6.70 15.37 -2.96
C SER A 184 -5.20 15.53 -3.10
N ARG A 185 -4.64 15.19 -4.26
CA ARG A 185 -3.24 15.45 -4.61
C ARG A 185 -3.11 16.00 -6.03
N ASP A 186 -1.92 16.37 -6.44
CA ASP A 186 -1.61 16.90 -7.78
C ASP A 186 -1.59 15.77 -8.84
N TRP A 187 -2.68 15.00 -8.91
CA TRP A 187 -2.76 13.78 -9.69
C TRP A 187 -2.62 13.98 -11.20
N LEU A 188 -3.04 15.14 -11.73
CA LEU A 188 -2.95 15.46 -13.17
C LEU A 188 -1.51 15.48 -13.68
N VAL A 189 -0.55 15.76 -12.81
CA VAL A 189 0.89 15.80 -13.12
C VAL A 189 1.66 14.68 -12.42
N ASN A 190 0.97 13.66 -11.93
CA ASN A 190 1.54 12.59 -11.12
C ASN A 190 2.32 13.10 -9.89
N GLY A 191 1.96 14.29 -9.38
CA GLY A 191 2.58 14.85 -8.19
C GLY A 191 2.03 14.23 -6.92
N ASN A 192 2.81 14.31 -5.84
CA ASN A 192 2.45 13.82 -4.51
C ASN A 192 2.34 14.95 -3.47
N ASN A 193 1.97 16.17 -3.90
CA ASN A 193 1.54 17.19 -2.95
C ASN A 193 0.07 16.96 -2.59
N ILE A 194 -0.16 16.54 -1.35
CA ILE A 194 -1.51 16.30 -0.81
C ILE A 194 -2.09 17.63 -0.34
N THR A 195 -3.22 18.02 -0.91
CA THR A 195 -3.94 19.24 -0.52
C THR A 195 -5.19 18.87 0.26
N VAL A 196 -5.34 19.46 1.46
CA VAL A 196 -6.51 19.29 2.34
C VAL A 196 -7.25 20.60 2.44
N THR A 197 -8.56 20.59 2.14
CA THR A 197 -9.38 21.80 2.07
C THR A 197 -10.69 21.63 2.84
N GLY A 198 -11.36 22.74 3.12
CA GLY A 198 -12.73 22.78 3.63
C GLY A 198 -12.86 22.89 5.12
N ASN A 199 -14.11 22.84 5.57
CA ASN A 199 -14.46 22.96 6.98
C ASN A 199 -14.19 21.68 7.77
N VAL A 200 -13.56 21.83 8.93
CA VAL A 200 -13.34 20.77 9.92
C VAL A 200 -14.03 21.16 11.21
N ASP A 201 -15.23 20.66 11.42
CA ASP A 201 -16.07 20.93 12.61
C ASP A 201 -15.90 19.86 13.71
N ALA A 202 -15.57 18.64 13.31
CA ALA A 202 -15.22 17.50 14.14
C ALA A 202 -14.03 16.78 13.52
N ARG A 203 -13.51 15.74 14.19
CA ARG A 203 -12.45 14.90 13.60
C ARG A 203 -12.93 14.30 12.28
N ARG A 204 -12.19 14.55 11.20
CA ARG A 204 -12.46 14.06 9.85
C ARG A 204 -11.29 13.24 9.37
N ALA A 205 -11.56 12.32 8.46
CA ALA A 205 -10.51 11.61 7.75
C ALA A 205 -10.86 11.52 6.27
N GLY A 206 -9.83 11.47 5.45
CA GLY A 206 -9.93 11.21 4.02
C GLY A 206 -8.71 10.44 3.55
N THR A 207 -8.84 9.77 2.43
CA THR A 207 -7.77 8.97 1.83
C THR A 207 -7.47 9.47 0.42
N VAL A 208 -6.24 9.29 0.00
CA VAL A 208 -5.78 9.62 -1.35
C VAL A 208 -4.73 8.59 -1.77
N ASN A 209 -4.76 8.16 -3.03
CA ASN A 209 -3.70 7.31 -3.55
C ASN A 209 -2.39 8.09 -3.71
N ILE A 210 -1.26 7.39 -3.77
CA ILE A 210 0.06 7.96 -4.00
C ILE A 210 0.58 7.50 -5.36
N PHE A 211 1.12 8.44 -6.14
CA PHE A 211 1.80 8.10 -7.39
C PHE A 211 3.07 7.30 -7.09
N SER A 212 3.22 6.18 -7.83
CA SER A 212 4.27 5.19 -7.66
C SER A 212 4.31 4.56 -6.27
N SER A 213 3.45 3.55 -6.04
CA SER A 213 3.41 2.80 -4.78
C SER A 213 4.75 2.19 -4.41
N GLN A 214 5.51 1.70 -5.40
CA GLN A 214 6.83 1.11 -5.17
C GLN A 214 7.87 2.14 -4.69
N ASP A 215 7.84 3.34 -5.25
CA ASP A 215 8.73 4.42 -4.79
C ASP A 215 8.33 4.89 -3.40
N PHE A 216 7.02 5.00 -3.13
CA PHE A 216 6.52 5.32 -1.79
C PHE A 216 6.98 4.29 -0.76
N PHE A 217 6.88 3.00 -1.10
CA PHE A 217 7.35 1.92 -0.24
C PHE A 217 8.86 2.05 0.03
N MET A 218 9.67 2.09 -1.04
CA MET A 218 11.13 2.09 -0.92
C MET A 218 11.65 3.35 -0.24
N HIS A 219 11.08 4.51 -0.55
CA HIS A 219 11.44 5.76 0.12
C HIS A 219 11.17 5.68 1.63
N THR A 220 9.97 5.25 2.02
CA THR A 220 9.59 5.12 3.43
C THR A 220 10.41 4.05 4.15
N PHE A 221 10.71 2.92 3.49
CA PHE A 221 11.61 1.88 4.01
C PHE A 221 13.00 2.45 4.32
N MET A 222 13.57 3.21 3.39
CA MET A 222 14.88 3.84 3.59
C MET A 222 14.88 4.86 4.73
N GLU A 223 13.83 5.68 4.85
CA GLU A 223 13.66 6.60 5.98
C GLU A 223 13.63 5.86 7.32
N ARG A 224 12.91 4.74 7.41
CA ARG A 224 12.85 3.92 8.62
C ARG A 224 14.20 3.27 8.94
N LEU A 225 14.95 2.81 7.94
CA LEU A 225 16.32 2.29 8.12
C LEU A 225 17.24 3.38 8.66
N GLN A 226 17.21 4.58 8.08
CA GLN A 226 18.04 5.70 8.52
C GLN A 226 17.68 6.11 9.97
N ALA A 227 16.40 6.13 10.31
CA ALA A 227 15.96 6.40 11.68
C ALA A 227 16.45 5.35 12.70
N ARG A 228 16.80 4.14 12.23
CA ARG A 228 17.44 3.08 13.04
C ARG A 228 18.98 3.11 12.99
N GLY A 229 19.57 4.13 12.38
CA GLY A 229 21.02 4.32 12.29
C GLY A 229 21.69 3.53 11.17
N ILE A 230 20.95 2.92 10.26
CA ILE A 230 21.52 2.23 9.09
C ILE A 230 21.57 3.21 7.91
N ARG A 231 22.78 3.41 7.34
CA ARG A 231 23.00 4.35 6.23
C ARG A 231 23.70 3.69 5.06
N CYS A 232 23.45 4.17 3.86
CA CYS A 232 24.15 3.75 2.64
C CYS A 232 25.34 4.66 2.34
N ILE A 233 26.42 4.10 1.77
CA ILE A 233 27.58 4.83 1.26
C ILE A 233 27.86 4.35 -0.18
N PRO A 234 28.10 5.25 -1.17
CA PRO A 234 28.01 6.69 -1.05
C PRO A 234 26.55 7.16 -1.05
N ALA A 235 26.16 7.88 -0.05
CA ALA A 235 24.95 8.69 -0.10
C ALA A 235 25.39 10.12 -0.42
N ALA A 236 24.79 10.77 -1.39
CA ALA A 236 24.75 12.21 -1.39
C ALA A 236 24.06 12.64 -0.08
N GLU A 237 24.66 13.56 0.66
CA GLU A 237 24.05 14.07 1.89
C GLU A 237 22.60 14.46 1.60
N ALA A 238 21.66 13.87 2.34
CA ALA A 238 20.21 14.11 2.30
C ALA A 238 19.37 13.40 1.23
N GLU A 239 19.85 12.50 0.39
CA GLU A 239 18.98 11.77 -0.53
C GLU A 239 18.76 10.31 -0.09
N VAL A 240 17.47 9.94 0.00
CA VAL A 240 17.03 8.55 0.09
C VAL A 240 17.35 7.89 -1.25
N SER A 241 18.34 7.00 -1.27
CA SER A 241 18.84 6.39 -2.51
C SER A 241 18.49 4.91 -2.57
N TYR A 242 17.72 4.53 -3.57
CA TYR A 242 17.40 3.15 -3.91
C TYR A 242 17.30 3.01 -5.44
N LEU A 243 17.32 1.78 -5.90
CA LEU A 243 17.14 1.42 -7.29
C LEU A 243 16.07 0.32 -7.39
N PHE A 244 15.60 0.04 -8.59
CA PHE A 244 14.79 -1.15 -8.86
C PHE A 244 15.61 -2.17 -9.63
N GLY A 245 15.50 -3.44 -9.24
CA GLY A 245 16.22 -4.53 -9.87
C GLY A 245 15.81 -5.89 -9.32
N GLU A 246 15.78 -6.88 -10.20
CA GLU A 246 15.44 -8.26 -9.85
C GLU A 246 16.50 -8.86 -8.91
N PHE A 247 16.05 -9.47 -7.83
CA PHE A 247 16.89 -10.25 -6.93
C PHE A 247 17.17 -11.64 -7.55
N ARG A 248 18.44 -12.00 -7.59
CA ARG A 248 18.87 -13.35 -7.97
C ARG A 248 19.77 -13.90 -6.89
N GLN A 249 19.27 -14.90 -6.19
CA GLN A 249 20.01 -15.52 -5.09
C GLN A 249 21.32 -16.14 -5.56
N ASP A 250 22.39 -15.93 -4.79
CA ASP A 250 23.70 -16.54 -4.96
C ASP A 250 24.22 -17.12 -3.62
N SER A 251 25.47 -17.56 -3.60
CA SER A 251 26.11 -18.14 -2.41
C SER A 251 26.37 -17.13 -1.28
N LEU A 252 26.30 -15.82 -1.56
CA LEU A 252 26.50 -14.74 -0.60
C LEU A 252 25.18 -14.11 -0.13
N SER A 253 24.05 -14.68 -0.59
CA SER A 253 22.72 -14.16 -0.26
C SER A 253 22.25 -14.66 1.09
N VAL A 254 21.85 -13.73 1.94
CA VAL A 254 21.29 -14.03 3.27
C VAL A 254 19.96 -13.30 3.45
N ARG A 255 18.91 -14.05 3.82
CA ARG A 255 17.62 -13.47 4.18
C ARG A 255 17.71 -12.85 5.58
N MET A 256 17.37 -11.57 5.68
CA MET A 256 17.41 -10.82 6.92
C MET A 256 16.08 -10.79 7.62
N ALA A 257 15.01 -10.59 6.87
CA ALA A 257 13.65 -10.44 7.40
C ALA A 257 12.63 -10.94 6.39
N SER A 258 11.47 -11.35 6.90
CA SER A 258 10.29 -11.71 6.13
C SER A 258 9.05 -11.26 6.88
N TYR A 259 8.08 -10.72 6.14
CA TYR A 259 6.74 -10.45 6.62
C TYR A 259 5.75 -11.20 5.74
N GLU A 260 4.77 -11.86 6.36
CA GLU A 260 3.85 -12.75 5.68
C GLU A 260 2.41 -12.45 6.07
N THR A 261 1.54 -12.40 5.07
CA THR A 261 0.08 -12.32 5.24
C THR A 261 -0.58 -13.52 4.59
N SER A 262 -1.42 -14.23 5.31
CA SER A 262 -2.11 -15.40 4.75
C SER A 262 -3.16 -15.00 3.71
N VAL A 263 -3.37 -15.84 2.71
CA VAL A 263 -4.46 -15.64 1.72
C VAL A 263 -5.82 -15.58 2.43
N GLN A 264 -6.00 -16.38 3.49
CA GLN A 264 -7.22 -16.40 4.29
C GLN A 264 -7.50 -15.06 4.98
N ASP A 265 -6.48 -14.39 5.52
CA ASP A 265 -6.65 -13.08 6.15
C ASP A 265 -6.99 -12.00 5.12
N VAL A 266 -6.33 -12.03 3.95
CA VAL A 266 -6.66 -11.14 2.83
C VAL A 266 -8.11 -11.36 2.37
N VAL A 267 -8.53 -12.61 2.17
CA VAL A 267 -9.91 -12.94 1.79
C VAL A 267 -10.92 -12.48 2.82
N LYS A 268 -10.60 -12.66 4.10
CA LYS A 268 -11.46 -12.20 5.21
C LYS A 268 -11.62 -10.69 5.19
N GLN A 269 -10.55 -9.95 4.94
CA GLN A 269 -10.58 -8.50 4.84
C GLN A 269 -11.43 -8.05 3.64
N ILE A 270 -11.20 -8.62 2.46
CA ILE A 270 -11.97 -8.36 1.24
C ILE A 270 -13.48 -8.57 1.49
N MET A 271 -13.85 -9.66 2.16
CA MET A 271 -15.26 -10.04 2.32
C MET A 271 -15.96 -9.28 3.44
N LYS A 272 -15.26 -8.86 4.50
CA LYS A 272 -15.84 -8.13 5.63
C LYS A 272 -15.92 -6.63 5.39
N GLU A 273 -14.83 -6.06 4.91
CA GLU A 273 -14.71 -4.60 4.74
C GLU A 273 -15.07 -4.14 3.33
N SER A 274 -15.32 -5.08 2.42
CA SER A 274 -15.58 -4.81 0.99
C SER A 274 -14.41 -4.08 0.30
N ASP A 275 -13.22 -4.47 0.68
CA ASP A 275 -11.95 -3.87 0.29
C ASP A 275 -11.53 -4.28 -1.14
#